data_d72621f9a7666357b4074181c4abf819
#
_entry.id   d72621f9a7666357b4074181c4abf819
#
_cell.length_a   1.000
_cell.length_b   1.000
_cell.length_c   1.000
_cell.angle_alpha   90.00
_cell.angle_beta   90.00
_cell.angle_gamma   90.00
#
_symmetry.space_group_name_H-M   'P 1'
#
loop_
_entity.id
_entity.type
_entity.pdbx_description
1 polymer ?
#
loop_
_entity_poly.entity_id
_entity_poly.type
_entity_poly.pdbx_seq_one_letter_code
_entity_poly.pdbx_strand_id
1 'polypeptide(L)'
;MPDRILLAHGSGGKLMHDLITKSFISTLSNPILDKLDDSAVFELNGRLAFTTDSYVVSPIFFPGGDIGKLAICGTVNDISMSGAVPLYLSLSFIIKAP
;
A
#
# COMPACT_ATOMS: atom_id res chain seq x y z
N MET A 1 -13.38 10.37 -1.48
CA MET A 1 -12.24 10.22 -0.56
C MET A 1 -12.42 11.15 0.61
N PRO A 2 -12.18 10.72 1.84
CA PRO A 2 -12.28 11.61 2.99
C PRO A 2 -11.18 12.68 2.96
N ASP A 3 -11.49 13.87 3.48
CA ASP A 3 -10.51 14.96 3.58
C ASP A 3 -9.46 14.69 4.65
N ARG A 4 -9.77 13.82 5.61
CA ARG A 4 -8.91 13.48 6.73
C ARG A 4 -8.90 11.99 6.99
N ILE A 5 -7.74 11.48 7.39
CA ILE A 5 -7.62 10.13 7.93
C ILE A 5 -7.83 10.20 9.44
N LEU A 6 -8.79 9.42 9.93
CA LEU A 6 -9.12 9.31 11.35
C LEU A 6 -8.59 7.98 11.90
N LEU A 7 -8.49 7.86 13.22
CA LEU A 7 -8.10 6.60 13.85
C LEU A 7 -9.01 5.45 13.43
N ALA A 8 -10.32 5.71 13.30
CA ALA A 8 -11.28 4.70 12.88
C ALA A 8 -11.03 4.15 11.48
N HIS A 9 -10.33 4.86 10.60
CA HIS A 9 -9.97 4.35 9.28
C HIS A 9 -8.96 3.19 9.36
N GLY A 10 -8.19 3.10 10.43
CA GLY A 10 -7.21 2.02 10.63
C GLY A 10 -7.68 0.88 11.54
N SER A 11 -8.91 0.92 12.03
CA SER A 11 -9.39 -0.05 13.03
C SER A 11 -10.06 -1.31 12.45
N GLY A 12 -10.13 -1.44 11.13
CA GLY A 12 -10.70 -2.61 10.48
C GLY A 12 -12.22 -2.62 10.36
N GLY A 13 -12.89 -1.54 10.77
CA GLY A 13 -14.35 -1.44 10.72
C GLY A 13 -14.88 -0.83 9.43
N LYS A 14 -16.08 -0.26 9.52
CA LYS A 14 -16.77 0.31 8.37
C LYS A 14 -15.99 1.43 7.67
N LEU A 15 -15.37 2.34 8.44
CA LEU A 15 -14.61 3.44 7.83
C LEU A 15 -13.40 2.93 7.06
N MET A 16 -12.72 1.90 7.56
CA MET A 16 -11.61 1.27 6.84
C MET A 16 -12.10 0.61 5.55
N HIS A 17 -13.20 -0.14 5.61
CA HIS A 17 -13.80 -0.78 4.44
C HIS A 17 -14.19 0.26 3.39
N ASP A 18 -14.85 1.36 3.80
CA ASP A 18 -15.24 2.44 2.90
C ASP A 18 -14.02 3.12 2.27
N LEU A 19 -12.96 3.34 3.04
CA LEU A 19 -11.72 3.92 2.53
C LEU A 19 -11.12 3.03 1.44
N ILE A 20 -11.02 1.72 1.71
CA ILE A 20 -10.47 0.76 0.75
C ILE A 20 -11.33 0.70 -0.51
N THR A 21 -12.64 0.51 -0.38
CA THR A 21 -13.52 0.35 -1.54
C THR A 21 -13.70 1.61 -2.36
N LYS A 22 -13.85 2.76 -1.72
CA LYS A 22 -14.15 4.01 -2.41
C LYS A 22 -12.92 4.75 -2.91
N SER A 23 -11.78 4.55 -2.27
CA SER A 23 -10.54 5.27 -2.62
C SER A 23 -9.51 4.36 -3.26
N PHE A 24 -9.09 3.29 -2.58
CA PHE A 24 -8.01 2.46 -3.08
C PHE A 24 -8.43 1.59 -4.26
N ILE A 25 -9.56 0.89 -4.16
CA ILE A 25 -10.04 0.04 -5.25
C ILE A 25 -10.42 0.86 -6.46
N SER A 26 -11.05 2.02 -6.28
CA SER A 26 -11.41 2.88 -7.40
C SER A 26 -10.19 3.36 -8.21
N THR A 27 -9.03 3.45 -7.58
CA THR A 27 -7.79 3.93 -8.22
C THR A 27 -6.86 2.78 -8.62
N LEU A 28 -6.78 1.72 -7.80
CA LEU A 28 -5.79 0.65 -7.92
C LEU A 28 -6.42 -0.70 -8.26
N SER A 29 -7.65 -0.71 -8.77
CA SER A 29 -8.38 -1.94 -9.08
C SER A 29 -7.55 -2.94 -9.87
N ASN A 30 -7.54 -4.18 -9.42
CA ASN A 30 -6.92 -5.31 -10.12
C ASN A 30 -7.55 -6.62 -9.61
N PRO A 31 -7.40 -7.74 -10.34
CA PRO A 31 -8.08 -8.99 -9.97
C PRO A 31 -7.70 -9.53 -8.58
N ILE A 32 -6.51 -9.23 -8.09
CA ILE A 32 -6.07 -9.68 -6.76
C ILE A 32 -6.68 -8.81 -5.67
N LEU A 33 -6.56 -7.49 -5.80
CA LEU A 33 -7.07 -6.53 -4.80
C LEU A 33 -8.59 -6.54 -4.72
N ASP A 34 -9.28 -6.64 -5.86
CA ASP A 34 -10.74 -6.53 -5.94
C ASP A 34 -11.47 -7.64 -5.18
N LYS A 35 -10.81 -8.78 -4.91
CA LYS A 35 -11.39 -9.86 -4.11
C LYS A 35 -11.61 -9.47 -2.65
N LEU A 36 -10.86 -8.51 -2.13
CA LEU A 36 -10.94 -8.06 -0.74
C LEU A 36 -10.78 -9.21 0.28
N ASP A 37 -9.99 -10.21 -0.07
CA ASP A 37 -9.68 -11.34 0.80
C ASP A 37 -8.62 -10.95 1.84
N ASP A 38 -8.52 -11.76 2.90
CA ASP A 38 -7.50 -11.54 3.94
C ASP A 38 -6.07 -11.69 3.42
N SER A 39 -5.91 -12.38 2.30
CA SER A 39 -4.60 -12.56 1.68
C SER A 39 -4.71 -12.49 0.16
N ALA A 40 -3.61 -12.12 -0.48
CA ALA A 40 -3.48 -12.20 -1.93
C ALA A 40 -2.96 -13.59 -2.31
N VAL A 41 -3.59 -14.22 -3.29
CA VAL A 41 -3.19 -15.53 -3.81
C VAL A 41 -2.86 -15.41 -5.28
N PHE A 42 -1.67 -15.82 -5.66
CA PHE A 42 -1.21 -15.79 -7.05
C PHE A 42 -0.12 -16.83 -7.26
N GLU A 43 0.12 -17.20 -8.50
CA GLU A 43 1.14 -18.19 -8.86
C GLU A 43 2.43 -17.49 -9.29
N LEU A 44 3.56 -18.01 -8.83
CA LEU A 44 4.88 -17.55 -9.21
C LEU A 44 5.78 -18.76 -9.49
N ASN A 45 6.65 -18.62 -10.48
CA ASN A 45 7.63 -19.64 -10.84
C ASN A 45 9.05 -19.13 -10.61
N GLY A 46 9.96 -20.04 -10.21
CA GLY A 46 11.36 -19.73 -10.05
C GLY A 46 11.74 -19.18 -8.69
N ARG A 47 12.86 -18.45 -8.67
CA ARG A 47 13.38 -17.85 -7.44
C ARG A 47 12.63 -16.56 -7.11
N LEU A 48 12.35 -16.36 -5.84
CA LEU A 48 11.66 -15.18 -5.35
C LEU A 48 12.58 -14.31 -4.50
N ALA A 49 12.46 -13.01 -4.68
CA ALA A 49 12.91 -12.04 -3.70
C ALA A 49 11.67 -11.38 -3.07
N PHE A 50 11.68 -11.26 -1.78
CA PHE A 50 10.59 -10.66 -1.01
C PHE A 50 11.16 -9.64 -0.04
N THR A 51 10.54 -8.47 0.01
CA THR A 51 10.84 -7.45 1.01
C THR A 51 9.54 -6.89 1.54
N THR A 52 9.58 -6.41 2.77
CA THR A 52 8.43 -5.76 3.38
C THR A 52 8.87 -4.54 4.18
N ASP A 53 8.06 -3.52 4.13
CA ASP A 53 8.30 -2.31 4.89
C ASP A 53 6.97 -1.62 5.15
N SER A 54 6.91 -0.88 6.25
CA SER A 54 5.77 -0.03 6.56
C SER A 54 6.27 1.42 6.54
N TYR A 55 5.54 2.27 5.83
CA TYR A 55 5.99 3.65 5.64
C TYR A 55 5.26 4.58 6.57
N VAL A 56 6.05 5.40 7.24
CA VAL A 56 5.57 6.46 8.13
C VAL A 56 6.28 7.75 7.78
N VAL A 57 5.52 8.78 7.51
CA VAL A 57 6.06 10.13 7.29
C VAL A 57 5.00 11.16 7.69
N SER A 58 5.43 12.22 8.32
CA SER A 58 4.55 13.32 8.72
C SER A 58 5.23 14.66 8.37
N PRO A 59 4.56 15.53 7.59
CA PRO A 59 3.26 15.34 6.95
C PRO A 59 3.30 14.32 5.82
N ILE A 60 2.13 13.77 5.45
CA ILE A 60 2.04 12.76 4.37
C ILE A 60 2.27 13.35 2.98
N PHE A 61 2.11 14.66 2.84
CA PHE A 61 2.53 15.41 1.66
C PHE A 61 3.71 16.30 2.05
N PHE A 62 4.79 16.25 1.26
CA PHE A 62 6.02 16.99 1.55
C PHE A 62 6.67 17.48 0.25
N PRO A 63 7.62 18.44 0.32
CA PRO A 63 8.30 18.90 -0.89
C PRO A 63 8.97 17.73 -1.64
N GLY A 64 8.58 17.56 -2.88
CA GLY A 64 9.11 16.50 -3.75
C GLY A 64 8.34 15.18 -3.74
N GLY A 65 7.31 15.03 -2.91
CA GLY A 65 6.55 13.79 -2.93
C GLY A 65 5.46 13.70 -1.88
N ASP A 66 5.06 12.45 -1.62
CA ASP A 66 4.06 12.07 -0.64
C ASP A 66 4.35 10.66 -0.14
N ILE A 67 3.58 10.19 0.85
CA ILE A 67 3.78 8.86 1.45
C ILE A 67 3.62 7.74 0.41
N GLY A 68 2.71 7.89 -0.55
CA GLY A 68 2.52 6.90 -1.61
C GLY A 68 3.73 6.78 -2.52
N LYS A 69 4.27 7.91 -2.97
CA LYS A 69 5.49 7.94 -3.78
C LYS A 69 6.68 7.34 -3.02
N LEU A 70 6.82 7.70 -1.75
CA LEU A 70 7.88 7.15 -0.90
C LEU A 70 7.77 5.63 -0.79
N ALA A 71 6.56 5.11 -0.53
CA ALA A 71 6.34 3.68 -0.38
C ALA A 71 6.69 2.90 -1.64
N ILE A 72 6.23 3.35 -2.80
CA ILE A 72 6.49 2.67 -4.07
C ILE A 72 7.96 2.75 -4.43
N CYS A 73 8.54 3.93 -4.42
CA CYS A 73 9.95 4.12 -4.82
C CYS A 73 10.89 3.39 -3.88
N GLY A 74 10.66 3.44 -2.57
CA GLY A 74 11.51 2.77 -1.59
C GLY A 74 11.46 1.25 -1.72
N THR A 75 10.28 0.69 -1.88
CA THR A 75 10.09 -0.76 -2.01
C THR A 75 10.67 -1.29 -3.32
N VAL A 76 10.41 -0.61 -4.42
CA VAL A 76 10.96 -0.99 -5.73
C VAL A 76 12.49 -0.91 -5.72
N ASN A 77 13.04 0.12 -5.09
CA ASN A 77 14.48 0.25 -4.95
C ASN A 77 15.10 -0.93 -4.17
N ASP A 78 14.48 -1.34 -3.06
CA ASP A 78 14.97 -2.46 -2.25
C ASP A 78 14.99 -3.77 -3.07
N ILE A 79 13.92 -4.06 -3.79
CA ILE A 79 13.85 -5.25 -4.65
C ILE A 79 14.89 -5.17 -5.78
N SER A 80 15.06 -4.01 -6.38
CA SER A 80 16.01 -3.80 -7.47
C SER A 80 17.45 -4.02 -7.03
N MET A 81 17.78 -3.73 -5.77
CA MET A 81 19.12 -3.99 -5.22
C MET A 81 19.46 -5.47 -5.19
N SER A 82 18.47 -6.37 -5.14
CA SER A 82 18.66 -7.81 -5.24
C SER A 82 18.75 -8.31 -6.70
N GLY A 83 18.62 -7.43 -7.67
CA GLY A 83 18.56 -7.81 -9.09
C GLY A 83 17.22 -8.40 -9.51
N ALA A 84 16.19 -8.28 -8.67
CA ALA A 84 14.87 -8.83 -8.94
C ALA A 84 14.00 -7.86 -9.74
N VAL A 85 13.06 -8.43 -10.49
CA VAL A 85 12.04 -7.66 -11.20
C VAL A 85 10.81 -7.54 -10.30
N PRO A 86 10.33 -6.32 -10.00
CA PRO A 86 9.10 -6.16 -9.22
C PRO A 86 7.89 -6.70 -9.99
N LEU A 87 7.12 -7.58 -9.36
CA LEU A 87 5.91 -8.15 -9.96
C LEU A 87 4.66 -7.73 -9.20
N TYR A 88 4.72 -7.75 -7.86
CA TYR A 88 3.60 -7.44 -6.99
C TYR A 88 4.05 -6.55 -5.86
N LEU A 89 3.14 -5.74 -5.39
CA LEU A 89 3.38 -4.79 -4.32
C LEU A 89 2.27 -4.90 -3.29
N SER A 90 2.63 -4.99 -2.01
CA SER A 90 1.69 -4.72 -0.93
C SER A 90 2.04 -3.38 -0.29
N LEU A 91 1.04 -2.66 0.15
CA LEU A 91 1.22 -1.34 0.74
C LEU A 91 0.75 -1.33 2.19
N SER A 92 1.61 -0.80 3.06
CA SER A 92 1.28 -0.58 4.46
C SER A 92 1.72 0.83 4.84
N PHE A 93 0.80 1.58 5.42
CA PHE A 93 1.06 2.95 5.85
C PHE A 93 0.75 3.11 7.33
N ILE A 94 1.60 3.89 7.99
CA ILE A 94 1.34 4.37 9.35
C ILE A 94 1.14 5.88 9.24
N ILE A 95 -0.09 6.32 9.41
CA ILE A 95 -0.47 7.71 9.22
C ILE A 95 -0.93 8.28 10.56
N LYS A 96 -0.34 9.41 10.93
CA LYS A 96 -0.72 10.11 12.15
C LYS A 96 -2.11 10.71 12.00
N ALA A 97 -3.02 10.40 12.93
CA ALA A 97 -4.34 11.02 12.97
C ALA A 97 -4.23 12.46 13.46
N PRO A 98 -5.10 13.36 12.95
CA PRO A 98 -5.13 14.75 13.41
C PRO A 98 -5.64 14.90 14.85
#